data_045f3d3599c962e8a44a71ff9f68031b
#
_entry.id   045f3d3599c962e8a44a71ff9f68031b
#
_cell.length_a   1.000
_cell.length_b   1.000
_cell.length_c   1.000
_cell.angle_alpha   90.00
_cell.angle_beta   90.00
_cell.angle_gamma   90.00
#
_symmetry.space_group_name_H-M   'P 1'
#
loop_
_entity.id
_entity.type
_entity.pdbx_description
1 polymer ?
#
loop_
_entity_poly.entity_id
_entity_poly.type
_entity_poly.pdbx_seq_one_letter_code
_entity_poly.pdbx_strand_id
1 'polypeptide(L)'
;MPEGQLTLQEPPVLAETVPDTSAIWTYLPMALMSVSMMLMFLRPGGGNGVFMYLAMGVMALSAGAMLLGQLMRRSSERKQRLKGERRDYLRYLAQIRKRVRSTITEQQRALAWRHPDPAALRSLARTSRLWERRPTDEDFGEARLAVGEQQLALTLEPVSTRPVEDLEPLCAHALRRFIRAYSTIPEQPLGLYLRSSARVLLRPEESAGQASAAPGVPPRS
;
A
#
# COMPACT_ATOMS: atom_id res chain seq x y z
N MET A 1 0.01 15.32 23.31
CA MET A 1 0.14 14.08 22.51
C MET A 1 0.56 14.47 21.11
N PRO A 2 1.32 13.65 20.37
CA PRO A 2 1.61 13.96 18.98
C PRO A 2 0.32 13.83 18.18
N GLU A 3 -0.28 14.95 17.82
CA GLU A 3 -1.46 15.03 16.97
C GLU A 3 -1.04 15.53 15.59
N GLY A 4 -1.62 15.00 14.54
CA GLY A 4 -1.32 15.45 13.20
C GLY A 4 -1.99 14.59 12.13
N GLN A 5 -1.93 15.10 10.90
CA GLN A 5 -2.37 14.39 9.71
C GLN A 5 -1.14 14.02 8.90
N LEU A 6 -1.07 12.79 8.46
CA LEU A 6 -0.05 12.31 7.53
C LEU A 6 -0.71 11.94 6.22
N THR A 7 -0.49 12.79 5.24
CA THR A 7 -0.97 12.57 3.87
C THR A 7 -0.09 11.51 3.21
N LEU A 8 -0.70 10.43 2.73
CA LEU A 8 -0.02 9.32 2.07
C LEU A 8 -0.09 9.51 0.55
N GLN A 9 1.05 9.33 -0.13
CA GLN A 9 1.10 9.41 -1.59
C GLN A 9 0.23 8.34 -2.24
N GLU A 10 -0.37 8.71 -3.37
CA GLU A 10 -1.17 7.81 -4.17
C GLU A 10 -0.29 6.71 -4.81
N PRO A 11 -0.79 5.46 -4.90
CA PRO A 11 -0.10 4.39 -5.61
C PRO A 11 0.14 4.73 -7.09
N PRO A 12 1.18 4.15 -7.72
CA PRO A 12 1.41 4.34 -9.14
C PRO A 12 0.23 3.83 -9.97
N VAL A 13 0.01 4.49 -11.10
CA VAL A 13 -1.09 4.19 -12.01
C VAL A 13 -0.73 3.00 -12.90
N LEU A 14 -1.70 2.14 -13.17
CA LEU A 14 -1.58 1.16 -14.25
C LEU A 14 -1.43 1.92 -15.56
N ALA A 15 -0.32 1.70 -16.26
CA ALA A 15 -0.18 2.20 -17.62
C ALA A 15 -1.29 1.57 -18.48
N GLU A 16 -2.23 2.38 -18.91
CA GLU A 16 -3.24 1.94 -19.88
C GLU A 16 -2.56 1.29 -21.07
N THR A 17 -2.99 0.09 -21.39
CA THR A 17 -2.61 -0.60 -22.62
C THR A 17 -3.38 -0.01 -23.78
N VAL A 18 -3.14 1.24 -24.11
CA VAL A 18 -3.60 1.79 -25.39
C VAL A 18 -2.77 1.07 -26.45
N PRO A 19 -3.38 0.29 -27.33
CA PRO A 19 -2.67 -0.31 -28.44
C PRO A 19 -2.10 0.84 -29.28
N ASP A 20 -0.77 0.96 -29.24
CA ASP A 20 -0.07 2.06 -29.92
C ASP A 20 -0.08 1.80 -31.43
N THR A 21 -1.24 2.05 -32.04
CA THR A 21 -1.45 1.99 -33.50
C THR A 21 -0.54 2.98 -34.24
N SER A 22 0.02 3.97 -33.54
CA SER A 22 0.96 4.93 -34.12
C SER A 22 2.25 4.25 -34.62
N ALA A 23 2.65 3.14 -34.01
CA ALA A 23 3.78 2.35 -34.47
C ALA A 23 3.55 1.76 -35.87
N ILE A 24 2.33 1.34 -36.19
CA ILE A 24 1.98 0.79 -37.51
C ILE A 24 2.14 1.89 -38.57
N TRP A 25 1.66 3.10 -38.31
CA TRP A 25 1.77 4.22 -39.24
C TRP A 25 3.22 4.69 -39.44
N THR A 26 4.08 4.52 -38.44
CA THR A 26 5.50 4.87 -38.55
C THR A 26 6.27 3.87 -39.42
N TYR A 27 5.93 2.60 -39.38
CA TYR A 27 6.66 1.54 -40.11
C TYR A 27 6.00 1.17 -41.44
N LEU A 28 4.75 1.56 -41.68
CA LEU A 28 4.04 1.31 -42.94
C LEU A 28 4.76 1.88 -44.17
N PRO A 29 5.25 3.16 -44.17
CA PRO A 29 6.01 3.69 -45.31
C PRO A 29 7.32 2.94 -45.54
N MET A 30 7.99 2.50 -44.48
CA MET A 30 9.25 1.78 -44.58
C MET A 30 9.04 0.36 -45.14
N ALA A 31 7.97 -0.31 -44.74
CA ALA A 31 7.57 -1.59 -45.30
C ALA A 31 7.14 -1.45 -46.77
N LEU A 32 6.38 -0.42 -47.14
CA LEU A 32 6.00 -0.12 -48.52
C LEU A 32 7.23 0.17 -49.41
N MET A 33 8.23 0.90 -48.88
CA MET A 33 9.46 1.17 -49.58
C MET A 33 10.25 -0.10 -49.86
N SER A 34 10.30 -1.03 -48.87
CA SER A 34 10.95 -2.34 -49.01
C SER A 34 10.23 -3.20 -50.06
N VAL A 35 8.89 -3.20 -50.05
CA VAL A 35 8.07 -3.95 -51.06
C VAL A 35 8.24 -3.33 -52.43
N SER A 36 8.27 -2.01 -52.55
CA SER A 36 8.49 -1.31 -53.83
C SER A 36 9.86 -1.63 -54.44
N MET A 37 10.90 -1.63 -53.61
CA MET A 37 12.25 -2.02 -54.03
C MET A 37 12.31 -3.50 -54.45
N MET A 38 11.61 -4.38 -53.74
CA MET A 38 11.49 -5.79 -54.08
C MET A 38 10.81 -6.00 -55.48
N LEU A 39 9.73 -5.25 -55.73
CA LEU A 39 9.03 -5.29 -57.02
C LEU A 39 9.92 -4.80 -58.19
N MET A 40 10.80 -3.81 -57.96
CA MET A 40 11.73 -3.32 -58.97
C MET A 40 12.74 -4.41 -59.39
N PHE A 41 13.13 -5.29 -58.46
CA PHE A 41 14.03 -6.43 -58.77
C PHE A 41 13.32 -7.64 -59.39
N LEU A 42 12.00 -7.74 -59.29
CA LEU A 42 11.21 -8.81 -59.94
C LEU A 42 10.98 -8.58 -61.46
N ARG A 43 11.55 -7.51 -62.02
CA ARG A 43 11.39 -7.22 -63.45
C ARG A 43 12.06 -8.29 -64.29
N PRO A 44 11.35 -8.93 -65.22
CA PRO A 44 11.95 -9.99 -66.08
C PRO A 44 13.00 -9.40 -66.96
N GLY A 45 14.29 -9.83 -66.79
CA GLY A 45 15.40 -9.38 -67.63
C GLY A 45 16.76 -9.21 -66.95
N GLY A 46 16.86 -9.29 -65.60
CA GLY A 46 18.11 -9.17 -64.90
C GLY A 46 18.63 -10.50 -64.44
N GLY A 47 19.79 -10.94 -64.91
CA GLY A 47 20.38 -12.24 -64.69
C GLY A 47 20.65 -12.67 -63.26
N ASN A 48 20.75 -13.99 -63.07
CA ASN A 48 21.07 -14.73 -61.83
C ASN A 48 19.96 -14.81 -60.78
N GLY A 49 18.84 -15.47 -61.11
CA GLY A 49 17.63 -15.59 -60.29
C GLY A 49 17.81 -16.17 -58.88
N VAL A 50 18.77 -17.10 -58.65
CA VAL A 50 18.93 -17.79 -57.37
C VAL A 50 19.52 -16.89 -56.30
N PHE A 51 20.55 -16.12 -56.62
CA PHE A 51 21.18 -15.16 -55.69
C PHE A 51 20.24 -14.01 -55.31
N MET A 52 19.37 -13.59 -56.21
CA MET A 52 18.39 -12.55 -56.00
C MET A 52 17.31 -13.00 -55.02
N TYR A 53 16.80 -14.23 -55.16
CA TYR A 53 15.82 -14.81 -54.21
C TYR A 53 16.42 -15.03 -52.83
N LEU A 54 17.70 -15.43 -52.74
CA LEU A 54 18.43 -15.51 -51.46
C LEU A 54 18.60 -14.15 -50.80
N ALA A 55 18.98 -13.10 -51.53
CA ALA A 55 19.12 -11.76 -51.02
C ALA A 55 17.78 -11.20 -50.51
N MET A 56 16.69 -11.45 -51.23
CA MET A 56 15.32 -11.06 -50.83
C MET A 56 14.87 -11.79 -49.57
N GLY A 57 15.15 -13.09 -49.46
CA GLY A 57 14.86 -13.87 -48.26
C GLY A 57 15.56 -13.35 -47.01
N VAL A 58 16.85 -13.05 -47.13
CA VAL A 58 17.64 -12.48 -46.02
C VAL A 58 17.16 -11.10 -45.65
N MET A 59 16.76 -10.26 -46.62
CA MET A 59 16.24 -8.92 -46.36
C MET A 59 14.87 -8.93 -45.66
N ALA A 60 13.96 -9.82 -46.08
CA ALA A 60 12.68 -10.04 -45.43
C ALA A 60 12.82 -10.57 -43.99
N LEU A 61 13.74 -11.54 -43.78
CA LEU A 61 14.06 -12.05 -42.47
C LEU A 61 14.64 -11.00 -41.53
N SER A 62 15.54 -10.15 -42.02
CA SER A 62 16.18 -9.10 -41.25
C SER A 62 15.16 -8.01 -40.85
N ALA A 63 14.26 -7.62 -41.77
CA ALA A 63 13.16 -6.67 -41.48
C ALA A 63 12.17 -7.24 -40.44
N GLY A 64 11.80 -8.51 -40.55
CA GLY A 64 10.96 -9.21 -39.58
C GLY A 64 11.61 -9.30 -38.21
N ALA A 65 12.88 -9.66 -38.13
CA ALA A 65 13.63 -9.73 -36.87
C ALA A 65 13.77 -8.34 -36.20
N MET A 66 13.95 -7.28 -36.98
CA MET A 66 14.02 -5.93 -36.46
C MET A 66 12.69 -5.46 -35.87
N LEU A 67 11.57 -5.74 -36.54
CA LEU A 67 10.20 -5.44 -36.03
C LEU A 67 9.89 -6.21 -34.75
N LEU A 68 10.18 -7.51 -34.71
CA LEU A 68 10.00 -8.32 -33.51
C LEU A 68 10.87 -7.81 -32.36
N GLY A 69 12.13 -7.48 -32.63
CA GLY A 69 13.05 -6.94 -31.61
C GLY A 69 12.56 -5.63 -31.00
N GLN A 70 11.99 -4.74 -31.83
CA GLN A 70 11.42 -3.48 -31.35
C GLN A 70 10.16 -3.67 -30.50
N LEU A 71 9.26 -4.58 -30.91
CA LEU A 71 8.07 -4.93 -30.13
C LEU A 71 8.44 -5.53 -28.79
N MET A 72 9.42 -6.42 -28.75
CA MET A 72 9.93 -7.02 -27.50
C MET A 72 10.60 -6.00 -26.58
N ARG A 73 11.39 -5.07 -27.11
CA ARG A 73 12.02 -4.02 -26.33
C ARG A 73 11.00 -3.11 -25.65
N ARG A 74 10.00 -2.63 -26.38
CA ARG A 74 8.93 -1.77 -25.82
C ARG A 74 8.15 -2.46 -24.70
N SER A 75 7.82 -3.73 -24.88
CA SER A 75 7.13 -4.53 -23.87
C SER A 75 8.00 -4.73 -22.61
N SER A 76 9.30 -4.95 -22.79
CA SER A 76 10.26 -5.11 -21.69
C SER A 76 10.46 -3.82 -20.90
N GLU A 77 10.62 -2.69 -21.58
CA GLU A 77 10.80 -1.37 -20.95
C GLU A 77 9.60 -0.97 -20.09
N ARG A 78 8.37 -1.20 -20.58
CA ARG A 78 7.14 -0.96 -19.80
C ARG A 78 7.09 -1.80 -18.54
N LYS A 79 7.41 -3.09 -18.64
CA LYS A 79 7.46 -4.00 -17.47
C LYS A 79 8.55 -3.60 -16.47
N GLN A 80 9.69 -3.15 -16.94
CA GLN A 80 10.78 -2.68 -16.08
C GLN A 80 10.40 -1.38 -15.37
N ARG A 81 9.77 -0.44 -16.07
CA ARG A 81 9.29 0.80 -15.49
C ARG A 81 8.26 0.57 -14.38
N LEU A 82 7.24 -0.26 -14.63
CA LEU A 82 6.25 -0.64 -13.61
C LEU A 82 6.90 -1.32 -12.40
N LYS A 83 7.89 -2.18 -12.63
CA LYS A 83 8.63 -2.80 -11.52
C LYS A 83 9.43 -1.77 -10.71
N GLY A 84 10.00 -0.77 -11.38
CA GLY A 84 10.69 0.34 -10.74
C GLY A 84 9.74 1.15 -9.86
N GLU A 85 8.65 1.66 -10.44
CA GLU A 85 7.64 2.46 -9.73
C GLU A 85 7.04 1.71 -8.52
N ARG A 86 6.74 0.42 -8.68
CA ARG A 86 6.30 -0.45 -7.57
C ARG A 86 7.32 -0.55 -6.46
N ARG A 87 8.59 -0.77 -6.82
CA ARG A 87 9.68 -0.87 -5.83
C ARG A 87 9.86 0.44 -5.07
N ASP A 88 9.80 1.56 -5.76
CA ASP A 88 9.98 2.87 -5.15
C ASP A 88 8.81 3.24 -4.23
N TYR A 89 7.58 2.90 -4.62
CA TYR A 89 6.41 3.06 -3.76
C TYR A 89 6.48 2.20 -2.50
N LEU A 90 6.91 0.94 -2.62
CA LEU A 90 7.08 0.07 -1.44
C LEU A 90 8.20 0.56 -0.51
N ARG A 91 9.27 1.16 -1.05
CA ARG A 91 10.30 1.83 -0.24
C ARG A 91 9.74 3.04 0.49
N TYR A 92 8.94 3.85 -0.20
CA TYR A 92 8.23 4.96 0.42
C TYR A 92 7.35 4.48 1.60
N LEU A 93 6.53 3.45 1.41
CA LEU A 93 5.73 2.87 2.49
C LEU A 93 6.60 2.36 3.66
N ALA A 94 7.78 1.81 3.37
CA ALA A 94 8.71 1.38 4.42
C ALA A 94 9.26 2.55 5.24
N GLN A 95 9.54 3.69 4.60
CA GLN A 95 9.97 4.92 5.29
C GLN A 95 8.85 5.49 6.17
N ILE A 96 7.63 5.57 5.62
CA ILE A 96 6.44 6.00 6.38
C ILE A 96 6.19 5.07 7.56
N ARG A 97 6.34 3.76 7.39
CA ARG A 97 6.22 2.79 8.50
C ARG A 97 7.17 3.11 9.65
N LYS A 98 8.40 3.50 9.35
CA LYS A 98 9.37 3.88 10.38
C LYS A 98 8.89 5.11 11.16
N ARG A 99 8.37 6.12 10.46
CA ARG A 99 7.83 7.34 11.07
C ARG A 99 6.60 7.04 11.93
N VAL A 100 5.65 6.26 11.42
CA VAL A 100 4.44 5.87 12.18
C VAL A 100 4.81 5.09 13.44
N ARG A 101 5.77 4.18 13.38
CA ARG A 101 6.25 3.44 14.56
C ARG A 101 6.89 4.35 15.60
N SER A 102 7.64 5.37 15.17
CA SER A 102 8.17 6.39 16.09
C SER A 102 7.05 7.11 16.83
N THR A 103 6.03 7.57 16.08
CA THR A 103 4.86 8.23 16.66
C THR A 103 4.07 7.32 17.61
N ILE A 104 3.91 6.04 17.27
CA ILE A 104 3.29 5.04 18.16
C ILE A 104 4.07 4.96 19.48
N THR A 105 5.39 4.85 19.42
CA THR A 105 6.22 4.78 20.63
C THR A 105 6.11 6.05 21.48
N GLU A 106 6.03 7.21 20.85
CA GLU A 106 5.83 8.49 21.54
C GLU A 106 4.44 8.57 22.20
N GLN A 107 3.39 8.14 21.48
CA GLN A 107 2.04 8.06 22.01
C GLN A 107 1.95 7.09 23.20
N GLN A 108 2.57 5.92 23.08
CA GLN A 108 2.62 4.93 24.15
C GLN A 108 3.31 5.48 25.41
N ARG A 109 4.43 6.18 25.23
CA ARG A 109 5.14 6.84 26.35
C ARG A 109 4.30 7.92 27.00
N ALA A 110 3.62 8.75 26.20
CA ALA A 110 2.74 9.80 26.71
C ALA A 110 1.55 9.20 27.48
N LEU A 111 0.95 8.14 26.96
CA LEU A 111 -0.14 7.45 27.62
C LEU A 111 0.30 6.73 28.91
N ALA A 112 1.46 6.07 28.91
CA ALA A 112 2.02 5.45 30.11
C ALA A 112 2.39 6.48 31.18
N TRP A 113 2.82 7.66 30.77
CA TRP A 113 3.04 8.77 31.70
C TRP A 113 1.74 9.30 32.28
N ARG A 114 0.71 9.49 31.43
CA ARG A 114 -0.61 10.01 31.85
C ARG A 114 -1.37 8.99 32.69
N HIS A 115 -1.30 7.71 32.33
CA HIS A 115 -2.01 6.60 32.98
C HIS A 115 -1.04 5.50 33.40
N PRO A 116 -0.31 5.71 34.50
CA PRO A 116 0.68 4.75 34.97
C PRO A 116 0.05 3.40 35.31
N ASP A 117 0.88 2.37 35.31
CA ASP A 117 0.46 1.03 35.71
C ASP A 117 0.02 1.01 37.18
N PRO A 118 -1.08 0.32 37.53
CA PRO A 118 -1.51 0.18 38.92
C PRO A 118 -0.43 -0.32 39.87
N ALA A 119 0.46 -1.20 39.41
CA ALA A 119 1.59 -1.70 40.19
C ALA A 119 2.61 -0.61 40.53
N ALA A 120 2.75 0.39 39.67
CA ALA A 120 3.67 1.52 39.88
C ALA A 120 3.09 2.61 40.79
N LEU A 121 1.80 2.61 41.12
CA LEU A 121 1.16 3.69 41.89
C LEU A 121 1.77 3.85 43.31
N ARG A 122 2.17 2.76 43.94
CA ARG A 122 2.83 2.84 45.27
C ARG A 122 4.15 3.62 45.23
N SER A 123 4.92 3.44 44.17
CA SER A 123 6.18 4.14 43.99
C SER A 123 5.95 5.60 43.63
N LEU A 124 4.95 5.86 42.77
CA LEU A 124 4.56 7.22 42.37
C LEU A 124 4.05 8.06 43.55
N ALA A 125 3.30 7.47 44.49
CA ALA A 125 2.80 8.14 45.68
C ALA A 125 3.91 8.66 46.60
N ARG A 126 5.16 8.18 46.45
CA ARG A 126 6.34 8.63 47.19
C ARG A 126 7.14 9.70 46.45
N THR A 127 6.70 10.07 45.26
CA THR A 127 7.36 11.07 44.40
C THR A 127 6.60 12.39 44.40
N SER A 128 7.19 13.42 43.84
CA SER A 128 6.56 14.73 43.61
C SER A 128 5.34 14.68 42.68
N ARG A 129 5.15 13.56 41.98
CA ARG A 129 4.02 13.37 41.07
C ARG A 129 2.69 13.09 41.77
N LEU A 130 2.66 12.86 43.07
CA LEU A 130 1.42 12.59 43.81
C LEU A 130 0.35 13.68 43.61
N TRP A 131 0.79 14.95 43.55
CA TRP A 131 -0.08 16.11 43.39
C TRP A 131 0.17 16.87 42.08
N GLU A 132 0.60 16.16 41.04
CA GLU A 132 0.93 16.75 39.73
C GLU A 132 -0.30 17.35 39.06
N ARG A 133 -1.48 16.67 39.19
CA ARG A 133 -2.71 17.11 38.58
C ARG A 133 -3.55 17.97 39.55
N ARG A 134 -3.87 19.18 39.11
CA ARG A 134 -4.63 20.15 39.89
C ARG A 134 -6.07 20.20 39.39
N PRO A 135 -7.04 20.69 40.20
CA PRO A 135 -8.44 20.83 39.80
C PRO A 135 -8.68 21.69 38.54
N THR A 136 -7.71 22.52 38.18
CA THR A 136 -7.73 23.40 37.00
C THR A 136 -7.26 22.71 35.74
N ASP A 137 -6.62 21.54 35.85
CA ASP A 137 -6.06 20.84 34.73
C ASP A 137 -7.14 20.04 34.02
N GLU A 138 -7.06 19.95 32.69
CA GLU A 138 -8.05 19.25 31.85
C GLU A 138 -8.13 17.75 32.15
N ASP A 139 -7.04 17.16 32.62
CA ASP A 139 -6.92 15.73 32.94
C ASP A 139 -7.18 15.43 34.44
N PHE A 140 -7.63 16.44 35.22
CA PHE A 140 -7.98 16.24 36.61
C PHE A 140 -9.23 15.37 36.75
N GLY A 141 -9.11 14.27 37.48
CA GLY A 141 -10.17 13.30 37.64
C GLY A 141 -10.27 12.27 36.51
N GLU A 142 -9.29 12.22 35.65
CA GLU A 142 -9.14 11.12 34.70
C GLU A 142 -8.43 9.96 35.40
N ALA A 143 -9.08 8.78 35.37
CA ALA A 143 -8.53 7.57 35.97
C ALA A 143 -8.35 6.48 34.91
N ARG A 144 -7.27 5.69 35.02
CA ARG A 144 -7.07 4.51 34.19
C ARG A 144 -8.09 3.45 34.59
N LEU A 145 -8.88 3.00 33.63
CA LEU A 145 -9.94 2.02 33.83
C LEU A 145 -9.51 0.62 33.37
N ALA A 146 -8.96 0.54 32.19
CA ALA A 146 -8.67 -0.71 31.51
C ALA A 146 -7.47 -0.57 30.58
N VAL A 147 -7.17 -1.67 29.89
CA VAL A 147 -6.25 -1.72 28.75
C VAL A 147 -7.04 -2.17 27.55
N GLY A 148 -6.89 -1.48 26.43
CA GLY A 148 -7.62 -1.80 25.22
C GLY A 148 -6.98 -1.18 23.98
N GLU A 149 -7.68 -1.27 22.87
CA GLU A 149 -7.26 -0.65 21.61
C GLU A 149 -7.56 0.84 21.62
N GLN A 150 -6.61 1.64 21.16
CA GLN A 150 -6.79 3.08 20.93
C GLN A 150 -6.46 3.44 19.50
N GLN A 151 -7.10 4.46 18.99
CA GLN A 151 -6.77 5.02 17.69
C GLN A 151 -5.39 5.67 17.72
N LEU A 152 -4.68 5.57 16.61
CA LEU A 152 -3.44 6.30 16.42
C LEU A 152 -3.74 7.80 16.43
N ALA A 153 -2.97 8.57 17.20
CA ALA A 153 -3.12 10.03 17.25
C ALA A 153 -2.78 10.74 15.93
N LEU A 154 -2.01 10.04 15.07
CA LEU A 154 -1.70 10.49 13.72
C LEU A 154 -2.73 9.94 12.73
N THR A 155 -3.57 10.80 12.16
CA THR A 155 -4.53 10.40 11.13
C THR A 155 -3.80 10.10 9.82
N LEU A 156 -4.00 8.89 9.28
CA LEU A 156 -3.42 8.46 8.01
C LEU A 156 -4.44 8.71 6.90
N GLU A 157 -4.21 9.74 6.09
CA GLU A 157 -5.10 10.10 4.98
C GLU A 157 -4.46 9.74 3.64
N PRO A 158 -5.02 8.77 2.90
CA PRO A 158 -4.58 8.52 1.54
C PRO A 158 -5.07 9.64 0.61
N VAL A 159 -4.19 10.18 -0.21
CA VAL A 159 -4.62 11.01 -1.34
C VAL A 159 -5.29 10.09 -2.35
N SER A 160 -6.55 10.38 -2.66
CA SER A 160 -7.32 9.67 -3.67
C SER A 160 -7.78 10.67 -4.72
N THR A 161 -6.95 10.89 -5.72
CA THR A 161 -7.27 11.77 -6.86
C THR A 161 -7.84 10.97 -8.03
N ARG A 162 -7.65 9.65 -8.04
CA ARG A 162 -8.04 8.77 -9.14
C ARG A 162 -8.89 7.60 -8.67
N PRO A 163 -9.72 7.02 -9.58
CA PRO A 163 -10.45 5.79 -9.32
C PRO A 163 -9.51 4.67 -8.90
N VAL A 164 -9.96 3.82 -7.97
CA VAL A 164 -9.16 2.69 -7.45
C VAL A 164 -8.78 1.70 -8.55
N GLU A 165 -9.57 1.66 -9.62
CA GLU A 165 -9.42 0.77 -10.78
C GLU A 165 -8.18 1.11 -11.61
N ASP A 166 -7.78 2.39 -11.62
CA ASP A 166 -6.63 2.88 -12.37
C ASP A 166 -5.31 2.69 -11.61
N LEU A 167 -5.39 2.34 -10.34
CA LEU A 167 -4.21 2.18 -9.48
C LEU A 167 -3.61 0.78 -9.60
N GLU A 168 -2.30 0.70 -9.47
CA GLU A 168 -1.60 -0.59 -9.44
C GLU A 168 -2.09 -1.44 -8.26
N PRO A 169 -2.68 -2.65 -8.52
CA PRO A 169 -3.42 -3.40 -7.50
C PRO A 169 -2.59 -3.79 -6.29
N LEU A 170 -1.32 -4.16 -6.49
CA LEU A 170 -0.45 -4.58 -5.38
C LEU A 170 -0.10 -3.41 -4.47
N CYS A 171 0.18 -2.23 -5.03
CA CYS A 171 0.47 -1.03 -4.27
C CYS A 171 -0.77 -0.50 -3.56
N ALA A 172 -1.93 -0.50 -4.22
CA ALA A 172 -3.20 -0.12 -3.63
C ALA A 172 -3.61 -1.06 -2.48
N HIS A 173 -3.38 -2.37 -2.64
CA HIS A 173 -3.61 -3.34 -1.58
C HIS A 173 -2.64 -3.16 -0.41
N ALA A 174 -1.35 -2.91 -0.71
CA ALA A 174 -0.35 -2.65 0.31
C ALA A 174 -0.69 -1.40 1.14
N LEU A 175 -1.14 -0.32 0.49
CA LEU A 175 -1.58 0.90 1.15
C LEU A 175 -2.77 0.65 2.08
N ARG A 176 -3.83 0.01 1.58
CA ARG A 176 -5.02 -0.33 2.40
C ARG A 176 -4.67 -1.20 3.59
N ARG A 177 -3.83 -2.21 3.39
CA ARG A 177 -3.34 -3.06 4.48
C ARG A 177 -2.50 -2.26 5.48
N PHE A 178 -1.68 -1.34 5.00
CA PHE A 178 -0.89 -0.46 5.85
C PHE A 178 -1.79 0.41 6.74
N ILE A 179 -2.77 1.11 6.15
CA ILE A 179 -3.69 1.97 6.90
C ILE A 179 -4.44 1.15 7.96
N ARG A 180 -4.99 0.00 7.59
CA ARG A 180 -5.71 -0.88 8.52
C ARG A 180 -4.83 -1.38 9.67
N ALA A 181 -3.57 -1.72 9.38
CA ALA A 181 -2.65 -2.24 10.39
C ALA A 181 -2.14 -1.19 11.38
N TYR A 182 -2.23 0.09 11.02
CA TYR A 182 -1.74 1.19 11.83
C TYR A 182 -2.83 2.17 12.26
N SER A 183 -4.10 1.89 12.01
CA SER A 183 -5.22 2.72 12.47
C SER A 183 -5.41 2.62 13.99
N THR A 184 -5.15 1.47 14.57
CA THR A 184 -5.31 1.21 16.01
C THR A 184 -4.01 0.69 16.62
N ILE A 185 -3.82 1.01 17.89
CA ILE A 185 -2.69 0.55 18.71
C ILE A 185 -3.27 -0.33 19.81
N PRO A 186 -2.90 -1.61 19.87
CA PRO A 186 -3.37 -2.53 20.92
C PRO A 186 -2.73 -2.21 22.28
N GLU A 187 -3.31 -2.74 23.33
CA GLU A 187 -2.77 -2.74 24.69
C GLU A 187 -2.44 -1.37 25.26
N GLN A 188 -3.28 -0.36 24.94
CA GLN A 188 -3.10 0.98 25.48
C GLN A 188 -3.93 1.20 26.74
N PRO A 189 -3.45 2.00 27.71
CA PRO A 189 -4.25 2.34 28.87
C PRO A 189 -5.45 3.21 28.45
N LEU A 190 -6.63 2.79 28.86
CA LEU A 190 -7.88 3.54 28.65
C LEU A 190 -8.17 4.40 29.86
N GLY A 191 -8.20 5.71 29.68
CA GLY A 191 -8.58 6.69 30.68
C GLY A 191 -10.09 6.96 30.65
N LEU A 192 -10.67 7.10 31.82
CA LEU A 192 -12.05 7.56 31.97
C LEU A 192 -12.05 8.87 32.78
N TYR A 193 -12.70 9.87 32.24
CA TYR A 193 -12.92 11.14 32.94
C TYR A 193 -14.12 11.02 33.87
N LEU A 194 -13.89 10.83 35.15
CA LEU A 194 -14.90 10.53 36.17
C LEU A 194 -15.91 11.66 36.36
N ARG A 195 -15.54 12.91 36.08
CA ARG A 195 -16.42 14.06 36.22
C ARG A 195 -17.42 14.25 35.08
N SER A 196 -17.20 13.61 33.94
CA SER A 196 -18.09 13.73 32.77
C SER A 196 -19.36 12.93 32.89
N SER A 197 -19.43 11.96 33.80
CA SER A 197 -20.53 11.02 33.90
C SER A 197 -20.99 10.84 35.35
N ALA A 198 -22.28 10.99 35.58
CA ALA A 198 -22.86 10.75 36.89
C ALA A 198 -22.90 9.26 37.28
N ARG A 199 -22.84 8.40 36.27
CA ARG A 199 -22.91 6.95 36.48
C ARG A 199 -22.07 6.22 35.39
N VAL A 200 -21.20 5.29 35.79
CA VAL A 200 -20.38 4.47 34.90
C VAL A 200 -20.74 3.00 35.13
N LEU A 201 -21.19 2.33 34.08
CA LEU A 201 -21.50 0.90 34.11
C LEU A 201 -20.41 0.14 33.33
N LEU A 202 -19.67 -0.70 34.04
CA LEU A 202 -18.68 -1.60 33.45
C LEU A 202 -19.37 -2.95 33.16
N ARG A 203 -19.43 -3.32 31.89
CA ARG A 203 -19.88 -4.65 31.47
C ARG A 203 -18.68 -5.44 30.99
N PRO A 204 -18.46 -6.66 31.53
CA PRO A 204 -17.48 -7.56 30.92
C PRO A 204 -17.96 -7.88 29.51
N GLU A 205 -17.07 -7.82 28.55
CA GLU A 205 -17.33 -8.33 27.21
C GLU A 205 -17.34 -9.86 27.33
N GLU A 206 -18.51 -10.49 27.16
CA GLU A 206 -18.59 -11.94 27.03
C GLU A 206 -17.77 -12.33 25.80
N SER A 207 -16.64 -12.99 26.04
CA SER A 207 -15.80 -13.45 24.94
C SER A 207 -16.66 -14.36 24.06
N ALA A 208 -16.89 -13.96 22.82
CA ALA A 208 -17.64 -14.69 21.81
C ALA A 208 -17.05 -16.07 21.45
N GLY A 209 -16.11 -16.56 22.26
CA GLY A 209 -15.39 -17.81 22.10
C GLY A 209 -15.95 -19.02 22.87
N GLN A 210 -16.94 -18.87 23.77
CA GLN A 210 -17.46 -19.99 24.58
C GLN A 210 -18.83 -20.54 24.16
N ALA A 211 -19.46 -20.01 23.12
CA ALA A 211 -20.76 -20.50 22.65
C ALA A 211 -20.68 -21.71 21.70
N SER A 212 -19.51 -22.34 21.52
CA SER A 212 -19.37 -23.52 20.65
C SER A 212 -18.80 -24.76 21.35
N ALA A 213 -19.29 -25.11 22.52
CA ALA A 213 -18.96 -26.39 23.14
C ALA A 213 -20.16 -26.98 23.89
N ALA A 214 -21.16 -27.46 23.15
CA ALA A 214 -22.00 -28.55 23.60
C ALA A 214 -22.74 -29.20 22.41
N PRO A 215 -22.20 -30.22 21.75
CA PRO A 215 -23.03 -31.23 21.13
C PRO A 215 -23.42 -32.25 22.20
N GLY A 216 -24.71 -32.25 22.56
CA GLY A 216 -25.29 -33.28 23.40
C GLY A 216 -25.07 -34.65 22.80
N VAL A 217 -24.45 -35.53 23.58
CA VAL A 217 -24.41 -36.96 23.32
C VAL A 217 -25.75 -37.52 23.76
N PRO A 218 -26.53 -38.17 22.87
CA PRO A 218 -27.75 -38.91 23.29
C PRO A 218 -27.36 -40.17 24.03
N PRO A 219 -28.11 -40.58 25.09
CA PRO A 219 -27.85 -41.83 25.77
C PRO A 219 -28.23 -43.01 24.87
N ARG A 220 -27.34 -43.96 24.77
CA ARG A 220 -27.62 -45.27 24.18
C ARG A 220 -28.47 -46.08 25.14
N SER A 221 -29.65 -46.46 24.68
CA SER A 221 -30.44 -47.57 25.19
C SER A 221 -29.93 -48.90 24.62
#